data_8f969f3efeee8c9c5cf3d5600ec526ec
#
_entry.id   8f969f3efeee8c9c5cf3d5600ec526ec
#
_cell.length_a   1.000
_cell.length_b   1.000
_cell.length_c   1.000
_cell.angle_alpha   90.00
_cell.angle_beta   90.00
_cell.angle_gamma   90.00
#
_symmetry.space_group_name_H-M   'P 1'
#
loop_
_entity.id
_entity.type
_entity.pdbx_description
1 polymer ?
#
loop_
_entity_poly.entity_id
_entity_poly.type
_entity_poly.pdbx_seq_one_letter_code
_entity_poly.pdbx_strand_id
1 'polypeptide(L)'
;MEYITLNNGVKMPTEGIGTFLLTPDEAESAVVSALHSGATLIDTANAYVNEKAVGRAMKASGLQREEIFLETKLWPSFYKDADAIDKTLARLDTDYIDLLLIHQPAGDYVAGYRQMEKAYKEGKVRAIGLSNFNIKQMEKIFSICEVQPTVLQTEVHPYNQEPELKAYLKAHGMVIQAWYPLGHADKALLN
;
A
#
# COMPACT_ATOMS: atom_id res chain seq x y z
N MET A 1 -2.49 17.78 7.31
CA MET A 1 -2.31 16.30 7.16
C MET A 1 -1.78 15.74 8.46
N GLU A 2 -2.43 14.70 8.98
CA GLU A 2 -1.94 13.94 10.14
C GLU A 2 -1.06 12.79 9.67
N TYR A 3 -0.13 12.35 10.55
CA TYR A 3 0.81 11.28 10.24
C TYR A 3 0.84 10.26 11.38
N ILE A 4 1.01 8.99 11.02
CA ILE A 4 1.35 7.92 11.94
C ILE A 4 2.79 7.47 11.70
N THR A 5 3.53 7.17 12.77
CA THR A 5 4.90 6.64 12.64
C THR A 5 4.83 5.11 12.64
N LEU A 6 5.32 4.50 11.57
CA LEU A 6 5.42 3.05 11.42
C LEU A 6 6.51 2.48 12.33
N ASN A 7 6.49 1.16 12.58
CA ASN A 7 7.46 0.49 13.47
C ASN A 7 8.92 0.59 13.01
N ASN A 8 9.17 0.96 11.75
CA ASN A 8 10.50 1.22 11.19
C ASN A 8 10.87 2.72 11.14
N GLY A 9 10.05 3.59 11.73
CA GLY A 9 10.29 5.04 11.81
C GLY A 9 9.78 5.87 10.61
N VAL A 10 9.27 5.23 9.56
CA VAL A 10 8.69 5.94 8.41
C VAL A 10 7.39 6.63 8.84
N LYS A 11 7.21 7.90 8.46
CA LYS A 11 5.98 8.65 8.69
C LYS A 11 5.02 8.45 7.52
N MET A 12 3.85 7.92 7.79
CA MET A 12 2.79 7.64 6.81
C MET A 12 1.62 8.60 7.04
N PRO A 13 1.09 9.29 6.00
CA PRO A 13 -0.14 10.06 6.13
C PRO A 13 -1.32 9.16 6.53
N THR A 14 -2.24 9.68 7.34
CA THR A 14 -3.42 8.93 7.81
C THR A 14 -4.57 8.92 6.80
N GLU A 15 -4.50 9.76 5.77
CA GLU A 15 -5.50 9.89 4.72
C GLU A 15 -4.83 9.88 3.34
N GLY A 16 -5.52 9.30 2.36
CA GLY A 16 -5.00 9.22 0.99
C GLY A 16 -6.08 8.87 -0.02
N ILE A 17 -5.66 8.75 -1.29
CA ILE A 17 -6.51 8.36 -2.39
C ILE A 17 -6.15 6.95 -2.88
N GLY A 18 -7.17 6.07 -3.01
CA GLY A 18 -7.06 4.78 -3.67
C GLY A 18 -7.43 4.87 -5.14
N THR A 19 -6.74 4.10 -5.97
CA THR A 19 -6.94 4.08 -7.43
C THR A 19 -7.61 2.80 -7.95
N PHE A 20 -8.08 1.94 -7.06
CA PHE A 20 -8.77 0.71 -7.44
C PHE A 20 -10.03 1.01 -8.27
N LEU A 21 -10.23 0.27 -9.36
CA LEU A 21 -11.32 0.40 -10.34
C LEU A 21 -11.33 1.72 -11.15
N LEU A 22 -10.38 2.61 -10.96
CA LEU A 22 -10.24 3.78 -11.83
C LEU A 22 -9.54 3.39 -13.12
N THR A 23 -10.08 3.86 -14.25
CA THR A 23 -9.37 3.82 -15.53
C THR A 23 -8.08 4.65 -15.43
N PRO A 24 -7.09 4.48 -16.34
CA PRO A 24 -5.88 5.29 -16.33
C PRO A 24 -6.15 6.80 -16.31
N ASP A 25 -7.09 7.29 -17.11
CA ASP A 25 -7.42 8.73 -17.19
C ASP A 25 -8.10 9.24 -15.91
N GLU A 26 -9.01 8.44 -15.33
CA GLU A 26 -9.64 8.75 -14.05
C GLU A 26 -8.61 8.74 -12.92
N ALA A 27 -7.71 7.76 -12.90
CA ALA A 27 -6.66 7.68 -11.90
C ALA A 27 -5.72 8.90 -11.96
N GLU A 28 -5.29 9.31 -13.15
CA GLU A 28 -4.45 10.49 -13.34
C GLU A 28 -5.15 11.75 -12.83
N SER A 29 -6.40 11.99 -13.25
CA SER A 29 -7.17 13.16 -12.84
C SER A 29 -7.45 13.19 -11.34
N ALA A 30 -7.84 12.05 -10.76
CA ALA A 30 -8.18 11.93 -9.34
C ALA A 30 -6.94 12.13 -8.46
N VAL A 31 -5.79 11.54 -8.83
CA VAL A 31 -4.54 11.69 -8.08
C VAL A 31 -4.03 13.13 -8.12
N VAL A 32 -4.04 13.80 -9.29
CA VAL A 32 -3.67 15.21 -9.39
C VAL A 32 -4.56 16.07 -8.48
N SER A 33 -5.88 15.85 -8.52
CA SER A 33 -6.83 16.59 -7.69
C SER A 33 -6.58 16.35 -6.19
N ALA A 34 -6.33 15.11 -5.78
CA ALA A 34 -6.06 14.76 -4.39
C ALA A 34 -4.77 15.44 -3.89
N LEU A 35 -3.69 15.37 -4.66
CA LEU A 35 -2.41 16.00 -4.31
C LEU A 35 -2.55 17.52 -4.18
N HIS A 36 -3.26 18.18 -5.08
CA HIS A 36 -3.54 19.62 -4.99
C HIS A 36 -4.44 19.99 -3.79
N SER A 37 -5.24 19.03 -3.31
CA SER A 37 -6.06 19.20 -2.09
C SER A 37 -5.30 18.90 -0.80
N GLY A 38 -4.03 18.47 -0.89
CA GLY A 38 -3.17 18.17 0.25
C GLY A 38 -3.22 16.71 0.73
N ALA A 39 -3.96 15.81 0.05
CA ALA A 39 -3.92 14.36 0.32
C ALA A 39 -2.70 13.76 -0.39
N THR A 40 -1.61 13.55 0.35
CA THR A 40 -0.31 13.17 -0.22
C THR A 40 -0.06 11.67 -0.29
N LEU A 41 -0.90 10.82 0.32
CA LEU A 41 -0.82 9.37 0.18
C LEU A 41 -1.61 8.91 -1.04
N ILE A 42 -0.94 8.13 -1.90
CA ILE A 42 -1.53 7.49 -3.09
C ILE A 42 -1.43 5.98 -2.91
N ASP A 43 -2.57 5.28 -2.96
CA ASP A 43 -2.66 3.81 -2.95
C ASP A 43 -3.03 3.28 -4.33
N THR A 44 -2.12 2.53 -4.94
CA THR A 44 -2.31 1.82 -6.19
C THR A 44 -1.92 0.35 -6.08
N ALA A 45 -1.88 -0.38 -7.18
CA ALA A 45 -1.35 -1.75 -7.26
C ALA A 45 -0.94 -2.09 -8.69
N ASN A 46 0.01 -3.01 -8.85
CA ASN A 46 0.39 -3.47 -10.19
C ASN A 46 -0.76 -4.19 -10.92
N ALA A 47 -1.72 -4.76 -10.17
CA ALA A 47 -2.91 -5.39 -10.73
C ALA A 47 -3.97 -4.40 -11.23
N TYR A 48 -3.91 -3.12 -10.85
CA TYR A 48 -4.92 -2.12 -11.25
C TYR A 48 -4.70 -1.59 -12.67
N VAL A 49 -3.54 -1.87 -13.26
CA VAL A 49 -3.17 -1.48 -14.65
C VAL A 49 -3.14 0.05 -14.85
N ASN A 50 -3.09 0.82 -13.78
CA ASN A 50 -3.07 2.29 -13.83
C ASN A 50 -1.81 2.93 -13.22
N GLU A 51 -0.79 2.14 -12.82
CA GLU A 51 0.46 2.67 -12.23
C GLU A 51 1.15 3.72 -13.12
N LYS A 52 1.13 3.56 -14.46
CA LYS A 52 1.70 4.57 -15.37
C LYS A 52 0.98 5.91 -15.29
N ALA A 53 -0.34 5.88 -15.11
CA ALA A 53 -1.14 7.09 -14.95
C ALA A 53 -0.87 7.75 -13.59
N VAL A 54 -0.72 6.96 -12.53
CA VAL A 54 -0.29 7.46 -11.22
C VAL A 54 1.07 8.13 -11.31
N GLY A 55 2.05 7.54 -12.01
CA GLY A 55 3.37 8.16 -12.24
C GLY A 55 3.28 9.52 -12.96
N ARG A 56 2.44 9.61 -14.01
CA ARG A 56 2.20 10.89 -14.69
C ARG A 56 1.54 11.92 -13.79
N ALA A 57 0.56 11.47 -12.98
CA ALA A 57 -0.14 12.35 -12.03
C ALA A 57 0.79 12.93 -10.96
N MET A 58 1.69 12.11 -10.40
CA MET A 58 2.70 12.61 -9.47
C MET A 58 3.56 13.72 -10.10
N LYS A 59 4.02 13.54 -11.33
CA LYS A 59 4.79 14.58 -12.06
C LYS A 59 3.95 15.83 -12.34
N ALA A 60 2.71 15.64 -12.77
CA ALA A 60 1.81 16.73 -13.12
C ALA A 60 1.38 17.57 -11.90
N SER A 61 1.45 17.01 -10.68
CA SER A 61 1.10 17.71 -9.43
C SER A 61 2.06 18.87 -9.10
N GLY A 62 3.30 18.83 -9.61
CA GLY A 62 4.34 19.80 -9.28
C GLY A 62 4.95 19.64 -7.89
N LEU A 63 4.50 18.67 -7.08
CA LEU A 63 5.10 18.35 -5.79
C LEU A 63 6.44 17.63 -5.97
N GLN A 64 7.34 17.82 -5.02
CA GLN A 64 8.56 17.02 -4.97
C GLN A 64 8.24 15.58 -4.59
N ARG A 65 9.03 14.62 -5.06
CA ARG A 65 8.78 13.17 -4.81
C ARG A 65 8.68 12.85 -3.31
N GLU A 66 9.45 13.53 -2.49
CA GLU A 66 9.51 13.35 -1.03
C GLU A 66 8.28 13.86 -0.30
N GLU A 67 7.47 14.70 -0.93
CA GLU A 67 6.20 15.20 -0.40
C GLU A 67 5.06 14.21 -0.63
N ILE A 68 5.26 13.20 -1.50
CA ILE A 68 4.27 12.19 -1.87
C ILE A 68 4.60 10.87 -1.17
N PHE A 69 3.62 10.28 -0.49
CA PHE A 69 3.70 8.93 0.05
C PHE A 69 3.06 7.97 -0.95
N LEU A 70 3.88 7.24 -1.67
CA LEU A 70 3.45 6.31 -2.70
C LEU A 70 3.37 4.89 -2.15
N GLU A 71 2.18 4.32 -2.18
CA GLU A 71 1.90 2.93 -1.85
C GLU A 71 1.48 2.15 -3.08
N THR A 72 2.02 0.95 -3.24
CA THR A 72 1.58 -0.01 -4.25
C THR A 72 1.64 -1.44 -3.73
N LYS A 73 1.11 -2.40 -4.50
CA LYS A 73 0.95 -3.79 -4.07
C LYS A 73 1.45 -4.75 -5.13
N LEU A 74 2.13 -5.80 -4.70
CA LEU A 74 2.60 -6.88 -5.54
C LEU A 74 1.53 -7.98 -5.62
N TRP A 75 1.03 -8.30 -6.83
CA TRP A 75 0.00 -9.30 -7.07
C TRP A 75 0.57 -10.73 -7.12
N PRO A 76 -0.19 -11.78 -6.74
CA PRO A 76 0.30 -13.15 -6.66
C PRO A 76 1.03 -13.70 -7.88
N SER A 77 0.62 -13.33 -9.10
CA SER A 77 1.31 -13.79 -10.32
C SER A 77 2.75 -13.28 -10.47
N PHE A 78 3.12 -12.24 -9.69
CA PHE A 78 4.45 -11.63 -9.74
C PHE A 78 5.35 -12.01 -8.57
N TYR A 79 4.89 -12.83 -7.62
CA TYR A 79 5.68 -13.19 -6.44
C TYR A 79 6.98 -13.94 -6.75
N LYS A 80 7.09 -14.55 -7.93
CA LYS A 80 8.31 -15.25 -8.40
C LYS A 80 9.03 -14.53 -9.54
N ASP A 81 8.53 -13.36 -9.97
CA ASP A 81 9.19 -12.56 -11.01
C ASP A 81 10.23 -11.65 -10.33
N ALA A 82 11.50 -11.99 -10.49
CA ALA A 82 12.62 -11.27 -9.87
C ALA A 82 12.68 -9.78 -10.23
N ASP A 83 12.12 -9.39 -11.37
CA ASP A 83 12.13 -8.02 -11.87
C ASP A 83 10.80 -7.28 -11.59
N ALA A 84 9.86 -7.91 -10.87
CA ALA A 84 8.52 -7.35 -10.68
C ALA A 84 8.54 -5.96 -10.04
N ILE A 85 9.38 -5.75 -9.03
CA ILE A 85 9.50 -4.47 -8.31
C ILE A 85 10.17 -3.42 -9.21
N ASP A 86 11.21 -3.78 -9.94
CA ASP A 86 11.87 -2.86 -10.89
C ASP A 86 10.91 -2.45 -12.03
N LYS A 87 10.10 -3.39 -12.52
CA LYS A 87 9.03 -3.09 -13.49
C LYS A 87 7.95 -2.17 -12.91
N THR A 88 7.62 -2.32 -11.63
CA THR A 88 6.69 -1.43 -10.91
C THR A 88 7.27 -0.02 -10.81
N LEU A 89 8.52 0.13 -10.37
CA LEU A 89 9.24 1.40 -10.33
C LEU A 89 9.26 2.10 -11.70
N ALA A 90 9.57 1.33 -12.76
CA ALA A 90 9.56 1.85 -14.13
C ALA A 90 8.18 2.31 -14.60
N ARG A 91 7.07 1.62 -14.21
CA ARG A 91 5.71 2.07 -14.55
C ARG A 91 5.30 3.32 -13.79
N LEU A 92 5.69 3.41 -12.52
CA LEU A 92 5.44 4.58 -11.66
C LEU A 92 6.39 5.74 -11.94
N ASP A 93 7.45 5.51 -12.72
CA ASP A 93 8.50 6.48 -13.10
C ASP A 93 9.11 7.17 -11.87
N THR A 94 9.57 6.33 -10.92
CA THR A 94 10.15 6.74 -9.64
C THR A 94 11.27 5.78 -9.23
N ASP A 95 12.21 6.27 -8.42
CA ASP A 95 13.34 5.49 -7.93
C ASP A 95 13.02 4.69 -6.66
N TYR A 96 11.95 5.04 -5.96
CA TYR A 96 11.55 4.35 -4.73
C TYR A 96 10.04 4.34 -4.50
N ILE A 97 9.59 3.39 -3.67
CA ILE A 97 8.23 3.22 -3.16
C ILE A 97 8.26 3.47 -1.65
N ASP A 98 7.31 4.23 -1.10
CA ASP A 98 7.23 4.48 0.34
C ASP A 98 6.69 3.27 1.10
N LEU A 99 5.68 2.59 0.57
CA LEU A 99 5.13 1.36 1.13
C LEU A 99 4.78 0.36 0.04
N LEU A 100 5.35 -0.85 0.13
CA LEU A 100 5.01 -1.96 -0.76
C LEU A 100 4.31 -3.06 0.02
N LEU A 101 3.15 -3.51 -0.46
CA LEU A 101 2.36 -4.56 0.16
C LEU A 101 2.36 -5.86 -0.64
N ILE A 102 2.38 -7.00 0.05
CA ILE A 102 1.86 -8.25 -0.51
C ILE A 102 0.35 -8.07 -0.68
N HIS A 103 -0.15 -8.13 -1.92
CA HIS A 103 -1.55 -7.79 -2.23
C HIS A 103 -2.54 -8.81 -1.70
N GLN A 104 -2.21 -10.11 -1.79
CA GLN A 104 -3.09 -11.20 -1.36
C GLN A 104 -2.28 -12.34 -0.75
N PRO A 105 -2.79 -13.01 0.31
CA PRO A 105 -2.18 -14.20 0.89
C PRO A 105 -2.45 -15.45 0.04
N ALA A 106 -2.17 -15.39 -1.27
CA ALA A 106 -2.39 -16.43 -2.24
C ALA A 106 -1.08 -16.81 -2.95
N GLY A 107 -1.03 -17.99 -3.54
CA GLY A 107 0.19 -18.46 -4.22
C GLY A 107 1.38 -18.52 -3.26
N ASP A 108 2.55 -18.21 -3.78
CA ASP A 108 3.80 -18.21 -3.02
C ASP A 108 4.11 -16.82 -2.44
N TYR A 109 3.24 -16.33 -1.55
CA TYR A 109 3.42 -15.02 -0.92
C TYR A 109 4.69 -14.93 -0.05
N VAL A 110 5.24 -16.06 0.37
CA VAL A 110 6.54 -16.10 1.06
C VAL A 110 7.66 -15.67 0.11
N ALA A 111 7.68 -16.21 -1.12
CA ALA A 111 8.63 -15.77 -2.14
C ALA A 111 8.45 -14.28 -2.47
N GLY A 112 7.19 -13.81 -2.60
CA GLY A 112 6.89 -12.39 -2.78
C GLY A 112 7.43 -11.52 -1.65
N TYR A 113 7.23 -11.96 -0.39
CA TYR A 113 7.75 -11.23 0.77
C TYR A 113 9.28 -11.13 0.77
N ARG A 114 9.98 -12.23 0.43
CA ARG A 114 11.44 -12.24 0.30
C ARG A 114 11.95 -11.26 -0.76
N GLN A 115 11.25 -11.11 -1.88
CA GLN A 115 11.59 -10.09 -2.88
C GLN A 115 11.42 -8.67 -2.32
N MET A 116 10.35 -8.42 -1.56
CA MET A 116 10.12 -7.12 -0.92
C MET A 116 11.21 -6.81 0.12
N GLU A 117 11.63 -7.79 0.93
CA GLU A 117 12.74 -7.64 1.87
C GLU A 117 14.06 -7.28 1.15
N LYS A 118 14.32 -7.92 0.00
CA LYS A 118 15.47 -7.59 -0.86
C LYS A 118 15.39 -6.14 -1.33
N ALA A 119 14.28 -5.73 -1.90
CA ALA A 119 14.07 -4.36 -2.39
C ALA A 119 14.16 -3.32 -1.25
N TYR A 120 13.69 -3.65 -0.05
CA TYR A 120 13.86 -2.82 1.14
C TYR A 120 15.33 -2.63 1.49
N LYS A 121 16.11 -3.70 1.51
CA LYS A 121 17.57 -3.65 1.78
C LYS A 121 18.35 -2.89 0.71
N GLU A 122 17.87 -2.92 -0.53
CA GLU A 122 18.43 -2.17 -1.67
C GLU A 122 18.01 -0.69 -1.67
N GLY A 123 17.15 -0.27 -0.74
CA GLY A 123 16.66 1.11 -0.64
C GLY A 123 15.59 1.48 -1.68
N LYS A 124 15.11 0.52 -2.47
CA LYS A 124 14.03 0.71 -3.44
C LYS A 124 12.65 0.86 -2.79
N VAL A 125 12.50 0.36 -1.55
CA VAL A 125 11.25 0.38 -0.78
C VAL A 125 11.54 0.84 0.64
N ARG A 126 10.81 1.82 1.15
CA ARG A 126 11.03 2.41 2.49
C ARG A 126 10.32 1.65 3.61
N ALA A 127 9.20 1.02 3.29
CA ALA A 127 8.43 0.20 4.22
C ALA A 127 7.75 -0.96 3.47
N ILE A 128 7.61 -2.10 4.14
CA ILE A 128 6.91 -3.26 3.58
C ILE A 128 5.76 -3.68 4.48
N GLY A 129 4.72 -4.24 3.90
CA GLY A 129 3.53 -4.62 4.62
C GLY A 129 2.72 -5.72 3.92
N LEU A 130 1.54 -5.96 4.42
CA LEU A 130 0.66 -7.05 4.01
C LEU A 130 -0.72 -6.49 3.66
N SER A 131 -1.47 -7.18 2.80
CA SER A 131 -2.85 -6.86 2.50
C SER A 131 -3.72 -8.13 2.52
N ASN A 132 -4.87 -8.06 3.20
CA ASN A 132 -5.86 -9.12 3.32
C ASN A 132 -5.38 -10.39 4.07
N PHE A 133 -4.39 -10.27 4.92
CA PHE A 133 -3.87 -11.40 5.72
C PHE A 133 -4.68 -11.59 7.00
N ASN A 134 -4.98 -12.84 7.33
CA ASN A 134 -5.43 -13.21 8.66
C ASN A 134 -4.24 -13.47 9.62
N ILE A 135 -4.52 -13.60 10.91
CA ILE A 135 -3.51 -13.80 11.96
C ILE A 135 -2.58 -14.98 11.65
N LYS A 136 -3.15 -16.15 11.29
CA LYS A 136 -2.35 -17.35 10.99
C LYS A 136 -1.38 -17.15 9.82
N GLN A 137 -1.78 -16.40 8.80
CA GLN A 137 -0.93 -16.09 7.65
C GLN A 137 0.16 -15.09 8.02
N MET A 138 -0.15 -14.10 8.88
CA MET A 138 0.84 -13.17 9.43
C MET A 138 1.88 -13.88 10.30
N GLU A 139 1.46 -14.80 11.16
CA GLU A 139 2.39 -15.61 11.98
C GLU A 139 3.38 -16.39 11.11
N LYS A 140 2.93 -16.91 9.97
CA LYS A 140 3.84 -17.55 9.01
C LYS A 140 4.88 -16.56 8.46
N ILE A 141 4.49 -15.33 8.14
CA ILE A 141 5.45 -14.29 7.74
C ILE A 141 6.39 -13.96 8.90
N PHE A 142 5.88 -13.72 10.10
CA PHE A 142 6.71 -13.41 11.27
C PHE A 142 7.74 -14.49 11.59
N SER A 143 7.39 -15.77 11.35
CA SER A 143 8.31 -16.89 11.61
C SER A 143 9.51 -16.95 10.64
N ILE A 144 9.45 -16.22 9.52
CA ILE A 144 10.47 -16.31 8.46
C ILE A 144 11.07 -14.96 8.07
N CYS A 145 10.44 -13.84 8.45
CA CYS A 145 10.87 -12.53 8.00
C CYS A 145 12.17 -12.06 8.67
N GLU A 146 12.98 -11.35 7.92
CA GLU A 146 14.15 -10.61 8.40
C GLU A 146 13.82 -9.12 8.62
N VAL A 147 12.84 -8.61 7.86
CA VAL A 147 12.28 -7.26 7.98
C VAL A 147 10.81 -7.41 8.35
N GLN A 148 10.42 -6.85 9.49
CA GLN A 148 9.03 -6.94 9.96
C GLN A 148 8.09 -6.10 9.08
N PRO A 149 6.85 -6.59 8.79
CA PRO A 149 5.86 -5.77 8.12
C PRO A 149 5.42 -4.62 9.02
N THR A 150 5.13 -3.48 8.41
CA THR A 150 4.77 -2.25 9.13
C THR A 150 3.26 -2.01 9.15
N VAL A 151 2.57 -2.43 8.09
CA VAL A 151 1.15 -2.16 7.85
C VAL A 151 0.44 -3.45 7.46
N LEU A 152 -0.80 -3.61 7.93
CA LEU A 152 -1.78 -4.50 7.32
C LEU A 152 -2.91 -3.66 6.72
N GLN A 153 -3.07 -3.71 5.39
CA GLN A 153 -4.22 -3.14 4.71
C GLN A 153 -5.31 -4.19 4.57
N THR A 154 -6.52 -3.91 5.07
CA THR A 154 -7.68 -4.81 4.99
C THR A 154 -8.99 -4.02 5.00
N GLU A 155 -10.11 -4.70 4.77
CA GLU A 155 -11.43 -4.08 4.86
C GLU A 155 -11.73 -3.64 6.28
N VAL A 156 -11.88 -2.31 6.47
CA VAL A 156 -12.30 -1.75 7.76
C VAL A 156 -13.22 -0.55 7.50
N HIS A 157 -14.41 -0.61 8.09
CA HIS A 157 -15.41 0.44 8.02
C HIS A 157 -16.36 0.31 9.24
N PRO A 158 -17.31 1.22 9.49
CA PRO A 158 -18.17 1.17 10.69
C PRO A 158 -18.90 -0.16 10.93
N TYR A 159 -19.22 -0.91 9.86
CA TYR A 159 -19.85 -2.24 9.97
C TYR A 159 -18.89 -3.42 10.03
N ASN A 160 -17.59 -3.20 9.75
CA ASN A 160 -16.53 -4.21 9.84
C ASN A 160 -15.31 -3.64 10.57
N GLN A 161 -15.29 -3.73 11.90
CA GLN A 161 -14.34 -3.00 12.74
C GLN A 161 -13.08 -3.78 13.11
N GLU A 162 -13.08 -5.10 12.93
CA GLU A 162 -11.93 -5.99 13.17
C GLU A 162 -11.21 -5.78 14.53
N PRO A 163 -11.93 -5.82 15.69
CA PRO A 163 -11.32 -5.46 16.97
C PRO A 163 -10.21 -6.40 17.42
N GLU A 164 -10.35 -7.70 17.19
CA GLU A 164 -9.33 -8.71 17.53
C GLU A 164 -8.06 -8.51 16.67
N LEU A 165 -8.25 -8.30 15.37
CA LEU A 165 -7.16 -8.04 14.45
C LEU A 165 -6.42 -6.74 14.81
N LYS A 166 -7.13 -5.67 15.15
CA LYS A 166 -6.54 -4.40 15.61
C LYS A 166 -5.69 -4.61 16.88
N ALA A 167 -6.20 -5.36 17.85
CA ALA A 167 -5.45 -5.67 19.08
C ALA A 167 -4.18 -6.48 18.78
N TYR A 168 -4.29 -7.46 17.90
CA TYR A 168 -3.16 -8.29 17.45
C TYR A 168 -2.09 -7.44 16.76
N LEU A 169 -2.47 -6.60 15.80
CA LEU A 169 -1.55 -5.72 15.09
C LEU A 169 -0.84 -4.74 16.02
N LYS A 170 -1.58 -4.15 16.96
CA LYS A 170 -1.01 -3.24 17.97
C LYS A 170 0.05 -3.95 18.82
N ALA A 171 -0.18 -5.20 19.23
CA ALA A 171 0.78 -5.98 20.00
C ALA A 171 2.07 -6.28 19.21
N HIS A 172 2.01 -6.27 17.87
CA HIS A 172 3.17 -6.46 16.98
C HIS A 172 3.74 -5.15 16.40
N GLY A 173 3.27 -4.00 16.90
CA GLY A 173 3.73 -2.70 16.42
C GLY A 173 3.34 -2.36 14.98
N MET A 174 2.33 -3.05 14.43
CA MET A 174 1.82 -2.81 13.08
C MET A 174 0.63 -1.84 13.09
N VAL A 175 0.50 -1.11 12.00
CA VAL A 175 -0.64 -0.22 11.75
C VAL A 175 -1.67 -0.95 10.89
N ILE A 176 -2.96 -0.75 11.19
CA ILE A 176 -4.05 -1.15 10.29
C ILE A 176 -4.40 0.00 9.36
N GLN A 177 -4.50 -0.30 8.05
CA GLN A 177 -4.96 0.63 7.02
C GLN A 177 -6.26 0.09 6.43
N ALA A 178 -7.26 0.95 6.32
CA ALA A 178 -8.56 0.58 5.79
C ALA A 178 -8.60 0.70 4.26
N TRP A 179 -8.99 -0.36 3.55
CA TRP A 179 -9.57 -0.20 2.24
C TRP A 179 -11.11 -0.16 2.38
N TYR A 180 -11.78 0.55 1.49
CA TYR A 180 -13.20 0.88 1.55
C TYR A 180 -13.68 1.48 2.89
N PRO A 181 -12.98 2.44 3.48
CA PRO A 181 -13.34 3.00 4.79
C PRO A 181 -14.75 3.62 4.81
N LEU A 182 -15.27 4.00 3.65
CA LEU A 182 -16.63 4.54 3.45
C LEU A 182 -17.59 3.51 2.80
N GLY A 183 -17.29 2.20 2.90
CA GLY A 183 -18.17 1.11 2.47
C GLY A 183 -18.61 1.21 1.00
N HIS A 184 -17.69 1.47 0.06
CA HIS A 184 -18.02 1.70 -1.37
C HIS A 184 -19.02 2.84 -1.62
N ALA A 185 -19.02 3.86 -0.79
CA ALA A 185 -20.03 4.92 -0.82
C ALA A 185 -21.46 4.40 -0.62
N ASP A 186 -21.62 3.33 0.17
CA ASP A 186 -22.93 2.82 0.56
C ASP A 186 -23.73 3.93 1.24
N LYS A 187 -24.90 4.23 0.68
CA LYS A 187 -25.79 5.31 1.21
C LYS A 187 -26.22 5.06 2.65
N ALA A 188 -26.37 3.79 3.06
CA ALA A 188 -26.72 3.45 4.44
C ALA A 188 -25.59 3.74 5.43
N LEU A 189 -24.33 3.72 4.96
CA LEU A 189 -23.14 4.03 5.75
C LEU A 189 -22.87 5.55 5.83
N LEU A 190 -23.28 6.31 4.80
CA LEU A 190 -22.98 7.73 4.66
C LEU A 190 -24.11 8.65 5.14
N ASN A 191 -25.30 8.10 5.45
CA ASN A 191 -26.48 8.81 5.98
C ASN A 191 -26.66 8.48 7.47
#